data_ed444e74ee9461093bdd969f220093dd
#
_entry.id   ed444e74ee9461093bdd969f220093dd
#
_cell.length_a   1.000
_cell.length_b   1.000
_cell.length_c   1.000
_cell.angle_alpha   90.00
_cell.angle_beta   90.00
_cell.angle_gamma   90.00
#
_symmetry.space_group_name_H-M   'P 1'
#
loop_
_entity.id
_entity.type
_entity.pdbx_description
1 polymer ?
#
loop_
_entity_poly.entity_id
_entity_poly.type
_entity_poly.pdbx_seq_one_letter_code
_entity_poly.pdbx_strand_id
1 'polypeptide(L)'
;MRRTPATQASATPVTAPRTPWRNHPPAEQTDDSLADLLGTLDIAPGGRGPSGSKAGRVFHRMRLRAHEETTAQIAGTYPFVAEHGFTADGAYIGRDRFTQGAFRFDPFELYRAGLLPNPNVAIFGTIGSGKSSLIKTMVMRLLAFGVRFINPADTKGEMAATARAVGATLVQLGPGMGKALNPLYAPTRPPRVNERTYIELMEQQRLLLLNALGATASGRPLTAREETGIEQALAQLTRQVDHVAADQMRQPNLAEFCDLMLNPTPEMAAAIPVPLSVLADDCLDPALRFRAMVKGTLKGIFDGETVEVDWNRPGVVIDISRIRASDAGVALTMTCAQALVDQILTFTDHQWLRVLDECWRQIRYPHIVRRISEGQKLARGDDVTSGSATLIALHRISDLMGAAPEIRELALGLLADCSTRVVYNQADDQVPITRSTLNLTDIEAELLPRLPQATALWKVGQRSFVVDHTVLRDGYEWDLIQTDSRMGTRKYETVQEPTDAMAEEVRQSPVEPSESDGAA
;
A
#
# COMPACT_ATOMS: atom_id res chain seq x y z
N MET A 1 1.03 -24.60 61.96
CA MET A 1 0.32 -23.62 62.80
C MET A 1 -0.01 -22.38 61.95
N ARG A 2 -1.31 -22.02 61.97
CA ARG A 2 -1.94 -20.75 61.56
C ARG A 2 -1.71 -20.25 60.13
N ARG A 3 -2.70 -20.49 59.29
CA ARG A 3 -3.03 -19.75 58.03
C ARG A 3 -3.51 -18.34 58.40
N THR A 4 -3.05 -17.33 57.67
CA THR A 4 -3.64 -15.99 57.64
C THR A 4 -4.36 -15.79 56.29
N PRO A 5 -5.53 -15.15 56.27
CA PRO A 5 -6.38 -15.10 55.07
C PRO A 5 -5.99 -13.98 54.13
N ALA A 6 -6.10 -14.24 52.83
CA ALA A 6 -5.92 -13.27 51.76
C ALA A 6 -7.06 -12.24 51.76
N THR A 7 -6.69 -10.97 51.76
CA THR A 7 -7.59 -9.84 51.61
C THR A 7 -8.03 -9.72 50.16
N GLN A 8 -9.33 -9.87 49.91
CA GLN A 8 -9.97 -9.58 48.64
C GLN A 8 -9.98 -8.06 48.44
N ALA A 9 -9.29 -7.59 47.40
CA ALA A 9 -9.46 -6.24 46.91
C ALA A 9 -10.68 -6.18 45.97
N SER A 10 -11.70 -5.46 46.39
CA SER A 10 -12.89 -5.15 45.59
C SER A 10 -12.53 -4.22 44.45
N ALA A 11 -12.63 -4.69 43.21
CA ALA A 11 -12.55 -3.86 42.04
C ALA A 11 -13.87 -3.10 41.86
N THR A 12 -13.81 -1.79 42.02
CA THR A 12 -14.86 -0.86 41.59
C THR A 12 -14.90 -0.78 40.07
N PRO A 13 -16.08 -0.88 39.43
CA PRO A 13 -16.18 -0.73 37.98
C PRO A 13 -15.96 0.74 37.60
N VAL A 14 -14.97 1.00 36.75
CA VAL A 14 -14.75 2.30 36.10
C VAL A 14 -15.85 2.51 35.08
N THR A 15 -16.81 3.37 35.42
CA THR A 15 -17.82 3.88 34.48
C THR A 15 -17.15 4.81 33.48
N ALA A 16 -17.16 4.44 32.19
CA ALA A 16 -16.80 5.32 31.09
C ALA A 16 -17.73 6.54 31.02
N PRO A 17 -17.26 7.74 30.69
CA PRO A 17 -18.10 8.92 30.57
C PRO A 17 -19.06 8.76 29.40
N ARG A 18 -20.36 8.70 29.70
CA ARG A 18 -21.43 8.80 28.71
C ARG A 18 -21.47 10.24 28.23
N THR A 19 -21.12 10.49 26.96
CA THR A 19 -21.51 11.71 26.25
C THR A 19 -23.04 11.79 26.19
N PRO A 20 -23.65 12.91 26.54
CA PRO A 20 -25.09 13.07 26.44
C PRO A 20 -25.47 13.27 24.96
N TRP A 21 -25.87 12.21 24.29
CA TRP A 21 -26.70 12.36 23.12
C TRP A 21 -27.99 12.98 23.59
N ARG A 22 -28.29 14.18 23.10
CA ARG A 22 -29.57 14.84 23.32
C ARG A 22 -30.68 13.85 22.99
N ASN A 23 -31.46 13.51 24.00
CA ASN A 23 -32.77 12.91 23.85
C ASN A 23 -33.65 13.92 23.09
N HIS A 24 -33.68 13.78 21.76
CA HIS A 24 -34.91 14.18 21.08
C HIS A 24 -35.95 13.17 21.54
N PRO A 25 -37.11 13.62 22.02
CA PRO A 25 -38.22 12.70 22.23
C PRO A 25 -38.40 11.97 20.88
N PRO A 26 -38.65 10.65 20.90
CA PRO A 26 -39.08 9.99 19.69
C PRO A 26 -40.27 10.81 19.19
N ALA A 27 -40.19 11.30 17.96
CA ALA A 27 -41.38 11.73 17.28
C ALA A 27 -42.32 10.56 17.44
N GLU A 28 -43.44 10.75 18.08
CA GLU A 28 -44.60 9.89 17.99
C GLU A 28 -44.94 9.84 16.49
N GLN A 29 -44.22 9.03 15.75
CA GLN A 29 -44.71 8.49 14.51
C GLN A 29 -45.77 7.51 14.98
N THR A 30 -46.97 8.02 14.99
CA THR A 30 -48.15 7.20 15.10
C THR A 30 -48.00 6.07 14.10
N ASP A 31 -48.03 4.85 14.59
CA ASP A 31 -48.16 3.62 13.81
C ASP A 31 -49.39 3.62 12.88
N ASP A 32 -50.14 4.70 12.94
CA ASP A 32 -51.36 4.93 12.15
C ASP A 32 -51.13 4.98 10.64
N SER A 33 -49.92 5.37 10.17
CA SER A 33 -49.69 5.42 8.72
C SER A 33 -49.51 4.04 8.11
N LEU A 34 -48.92 3.10 8.83
CA LEU A 34 -48.75 1.70 8.37
C LEU A 34 -50.05 0.92 8.59
N ALA A 35 -50.77 1.19 9.70
CA ALA A 35 -52.08 0.62 9.97
C ALA A 35 -53.14 1.14 8.97
N ASP A 36 -53.09 2.43 8.59
CA ASP A 36 -53.95 3.00 7.54
C ASP A 36 -53.60 2.46 6.13
N LEU A 37 -52.31 2.27 5.83
CA LEU A 37 -51.87 1.67 4.57
C LEU A 37 -52.23 0.18 4.51
N LEU A 38 -52.12 -0.54 5.61
CA LEU A 38 -52.52 -1.95 5.71
C LEU A 38 -54.04 -2.11 5.85
N GLY A 39 -54.72 -1.14 6.45
CA GLY A 39 -56.18 -1.11 6.57
C GLY A 39 -56.91 -0.82 5.25
N THR A 40 -56.25 -0.16 4.31
CA THR A 40 -56.78 0.04 2.94
C THR A 40 -56.56 -1.19 2.03
N LEU A 41 -55.69 -2.11 2.43
CA LEU A 41 -55.59 -3.44 1.82
C LEU A 41 -56.54 -4.38 2.56
N ASP A 42 -57.79 -4.47 2.09
CA ASP A 42 -58.77 -5.46 2.56
C ASP A 42 -58.33 -6.86 2.17
N ILE A 43 -57.24 -7.34 2.83
CA ILE A 43 -56.70 -8.69 2.72
C ILE A 43 -57.44 -9.53 3.73
N ALA A 44 -58.70 -9.79 3.48
CA ALA A 44 -59.47 -10.75 4.26
C ALA A 44 -58.76 -12.10 4.16
N PRO A 45 -58.36 -12.76 5.28
CA PRO A 45 -57.81 -14.09 5.25
C PRO A 45 -58.77 -15.07 4.56
N GLY A 46 -58.52 -15.39 3.34
CA GLY A 46 -59.36 -16.25 2.56
C GLY A 46 -60.10 -15.62 1.37
N GLY A 47 -59.91 -14.32 1.14
CA GLY A 47 -60.48 -13.60 0.03
C GLY A 47 -59.86 -13.96 -1.33
N ARG A 48 -60.58 -13.72 -2.41
CA ARG A 48 -60.15 -13.89 -3.80
C ARG A 48 -59.21 -12.77 -4.28
N GLY A 49 -58.68 -11.97 -3.36
CA GLY A 49 -57.91 -10.74 -3.59
C GLY A 49 -58.76 -9.49 -3.42
N PRO A 50 -58.09 -8.28 -3.35
CA PRO A 50 -58.76 -7.01 -3.16
C PRO A 50 -59.81 -6.74 -4.24
N SER A 51 -60.92 -6.10 -3.86
CA SER A 51 -61.99 -5.72 -4.79
C SER A 51 -61.74 -4.31 -5.31
N GLY A 52 -61.47 -4.18 -6.61
CA GLY A 52 -61.29 -2.89 -7.29
C GLY A 52 -61.23 -3.06 -8.80
N SER A 53 -61.50 -1.98 -9.54
CA SER A 53 -61.62 -2.01 -11.01
C SER A 53 -60.31 -2.40 -11.74
N LYS A 54 -59.19 -2.39 -11.06
CA LYS A 54 -57.86 -2.79 -11.59
C LYS A 54 -57.19 -3.87 -10.74
N ALA A 55 -57.84 -4.44 -9.76
CA ALA A 55 -57.30 -5.48 -8.90
C ALA A 55 -57.43 -6.86 -9.59
N GLY A 56 -56.34 -7.61 -9.67
CA GLY A 56 -56.37 -8.99 -10.15
C GLY A 56 -57.08 -9.87 -9.12
N ARG A 57 -58.17 -10.52 -9.50
CA ARG A 57 -58.88 -11.50 -8.68
C ARG A 57 -58.68 -12.90 -9.23
N VAL A 58 -58.34 -13.84 -8.36
CA VAL A 58 -58.23 -15.26 -8.76
C VAL A 58 -59.60 -15.95 -8.64
N PHE A 59 -60.00 -16.69 -9.68
CA PHE A 59 -61.27 -17.41 -9.70
C PHE A 59 -61.30 -18.58 -8.72
N HIS A 60 -60.13 -19.18 -8.45
CA HIS A 60 -59.99 -20.28 -7.53
C HIS A 60 -58.89 -20.01 -6.50
N ARG A 61 -59.17 -20.37 -5.25
CA ARG A 61 -58.21 -20.33 -4.19
C ARG A 61 -57.20 -21.47 -4.40
N MET A 62 -55.96 -21.13 -4.67
CA MET A 62 -54.89 -22.10 -4.76
C MET A 62 -54.58 -22.61 -3.32
N ARG A 63 -54.87 -23.88 -3.08
CA ARG A 63 -54.45 -24.54 -1.84
C ARG A 63 -53.11 -25.20 -2.10
N LEU A 64 -52.05 -24.48 -1.72
CA LEU A 64 -50.70 -25.06 -1.67
C LEU A 64 -50.61 -25.95 -0.43
N ARG A 65 -49.93 -27.09 -0.56
CA ARG A 65 -49.57 -27.88 0.63
C ARG A 65 -48.61 -27.06 1.44
N ALA A 66 -48.76 -27.10 2.74
CA ALA A 66 -47.78 -26.58 3.67
C ALA A 66 -46.49 -27.40 3.52
N HIS A 67 -45.37 -26.76 3.25
CA HIS A 67 -44.06 -27.38 3.31
C HIS A 67 -43.39 -26.94 4.60
N GLU A 68 -42.82 -27.89 5.29
CA GLU A 68 -41.96 -27.63 6.44
C GLU A 68 -40.54 -27.56 5.92
N GLU A 69 -39.93 -26.39 6.11
CA GLU A 69 -38.58 -26.10 5.68
C GLU A 69 -37.73 -25.68 6.86
N THR A 70 -36.43 -25.91 6.79
CA THR A 70 -35.49 -25.41 7.78
C THR A 70 -35.25 -23.91 7.59
N THR A 71 -34.84 -23.22 8.62
CA THR A 71 -34.51 -21.78 8.55
C THR A 71 -33.40 -21.51 7.51
N ALA A 72 -32.49 -22.46 7.27
CA ALA A 72 -31.48 -22.37 6.23
C ALA A 72 -32.06 -22.41 4.80
N GLN A 73 -33.14 -23.19 4.58
CA GLN A 73 -33.82 -23.25 3.27
C GLN A 73 -34.71 -22.04 3.05
N ILE A 74 -35.40 -21.55 4.10
CA ILE A 74 -36.19 -20.31 4.05
C ILE A 74 -35.31 -19.10 3.78
N ALA A 75 -34.07 -19.06 4.30
CA ALA A 75 -33.11 -18.00 4.01
C ALA A 75 -32.80 -17.86 2.52
N GLY A 76 -32.78 -18.97 1.76
CA GLY A 76 -32.62 -18.95 0.30
C GLY A 76 -33.82 -18.38 -0.46
N THR A 77 -35.01 -18.34 0.14
CA THR A 77 -36.24 -17.79 -0.50
C THR A 77 -36.50 -16.33 -0.14
N TYR A 78 -35.71 -15.77 0.80
CA TYR A 78 -35.86 -14.37 1.21
C TYR A 78 -34.88 -13.47 0.43
N PRO A 79 -35.34 -12.83 -0.65
CA PRO A 79 -34.45 -12.13 -1.58
C PRO A 79 -33.87 -10.82 -1.01
N PHE A 80 -34.23 -10.46 0.22
CA PHE A 80 -33.81 -9.23 0.89
C PHE A 80 -32.73 -9.41 1.96
N VAL A 81 -32.28 -10.63 2.19
CA VAL A 81 -31.13 -10.88 3.07
C VAL A 81 -29.87 -10.62 2.25
N ALA A 82 -29.45 -9.36 2.22
CA ALA A 82 -28.14 -9.02 1.72
C ALA A 82 -27.11 -9.39 2.80
N GLU A 83 -26.19 -10.29 2.51
CA GLU A 83 -24.99 -10.43 3.32
C GLU A 83 -24.18 -9.15 3.15
N HIS A 84 -24.13 -8.33 4.17
CA HIS A 84 -23.34 -7.11 4.17
C HIS A 84 -21.88 -7.49 4.33
N GLY A 85 -21.14 -7.61 3.26
CA GLY A 85 -19.69 -7.66 3.20
C GLY A 85 -18.98 -8.34 4.39
N PHE A 86 -17.88 -7.77 4.82
CA PHE A 86 -17.18 -8.19 6.04
C PHE A 86 -17.75 -7.46 7.25
N THR A 87 -17.84 -8.15 8.39
CA THR A 87 -18.20 -7.55 9.68
C THR A 87 -17.10 -6.64 10.23
N ALA A 88 -15.90 -6.67 9.64
CA ALA A 88 -14.78 -5.82 10.01
C ALA A 88 -15.00 -4.38 9.52
N ASP A 89 -14.53 -3.41 10.30
CA ASP A 89 -14.51 -2.02 9.90
C ASP A 89 -13.55 -1.81 8.71
N GLY A 90 -13.76 -0.74 7.97
CA GLY A 90 -12.92 -0.46 6.82
C GLY A 90 -13.46 0.68 5.95
N ALA A 91 -12.61 1.13 5.05
CA ALA A 91 -12.95 2.16 4.09
C ALA A 91 -14.03 1.67 3.12
N TYR A 92 -15.02 2.49 2.87
CA TYR A 92 -16.01 2.22 1.83
C TYR A 92 -15.34 2.25 0.46
N ILE A 93 -15.39 1.17 -0.27
CA ILE A 93 -14.79 1.05 -1.60
C ILE A 93 -15.85 1.18 -2.70
N GLY A 94 -17.02 0.62 -2.47
CA GLY A 94 -18.07 0.60 -3.46
C GLY A 94 -19.26 -0.23 -3.04
N ARG A 95 -20.03 -0.67 -4.02
CA ARG A 95 -21.23 -1.49 -3.80
C ARG A 95 -21.02 -2.86 -4.41
N ASP A 96 -21.32 -3.90 -3.67
CA ASP A 96 -21.38 -5.25 -4.24
C ASP A 96 -22.55 -5.36 -5.21
N ARG A 97 -22.24 -5.81 -6.43
CA ARG A 97 -23.20 -5.81 -7.54
C ARG A 97 -24.34 -6.80 -7.35
N PHE A 98 -24.10 -7.88 -6.65
CA PHE A 98 -25.12 -8.92 -6.43
C PHE A 98 -25.99 -8.60 -5.22
N THR A 99 -25.40 -8.25 -4.10
CA THR A 99 -26.14 -7.98 -2.86
C THR A 99 -26.60 -6.53 -2.74
N GLN A 100 -26.07 -5.62 -3.57
CA GLN A 100 -26.27 -4.17 -3.47
C GLN A 100 -25.82 -3.56 -2.14
N GLY A 101 -25.17 -4.35 -1.28
CA GLY A 101 -24.62 -3.91 -0.01
C GLY A 101 -23.38 -3.05 -0.17
N ALA A 102 -23.06 -2.27 0.87
CA ALA A 102 -21.82 -1.49 0.92
C ALA A 102 -20.62 -2.44 1.10
N PHE A 103 -19.67 -2.37 0.17
CA PHE A 103 -18.40 -3.09 0.29
C PHE A 103 -17.37 -2.19 0.99
N ARG A 104 -16.95 -2.61 2.18
CA ARG A 104 -15.90 -1.96 2.98
C ARG A 104 -14.68 -2.86 3.01
N PHE A 105 -13.52 -2.25 3.00
CA PHE A 105 -12.27 -2.99 2.99
C PHE A 105 -11.17 -2.26 3.77
N ASP A 106 -10.54 -2.97 4.68
CA ASP A 106 -9.29 -2.61 5.32
C ASP A 106 -8.47 -3.90 5.46
N PRO A 107 -7.32 -4.02 4.79
CA PRO A 107 -6.52 -5.23 4.82
C PRO A 107 -5.96 -5.54 6.21
N PHE A 108 -5.69 -4.53 7.03
CA PHE A 108 -5.15 -4.72 8.38
C PHE A 108 -6.23 -5.20 9.36
N GLU A 109 -7.43 -4.62 9.27
CA GLU A 109 -8.56 -5.06 10.10
C GLU A 109 -8.95 -6.51 9.79
N LEU A 110 -9.00 -6.86 8.51
CA LEU A 110 -9.30 -8.23 8.08
C LEU A 110 -8.22 -9.22 8.54
N TYR A 111 -6.96 -8.80 8.52
CA TYR A 111 -5.85 -9.59 9.05
C TYR A 111 -5.97 -9.76 10.58
N ARG A 112 -6.23 -8.67 11.32
CA ARG A 112 -6.45 -8.72 12.79
C ARG A 112 -7.64 -9.59 13.19
N ALA A 113 -8.71 -9.55 12.40
CA ALA A 113 -9.89 -10.39 12.60
C ALA A 113 -9.66 -11.87 12.25
N GLY A 114 -8.47 -12.26 11.79
CA GLY A 114 -8.15 -13.62 11.37
C GLY A 114 -8.85 -14.07 10.09
N LEU A 115 -9.45 -13.12 9.34
CA LEU A 115 -10.15 -13.40 8.08
C LEU A 115 -9.18 -13.53 6.90
N LEU A 116 -7.99 -12.95 7.01
CA LEU A 116 -6.92 -13.04 6.03
C LEU A 116 -5.63 -13.53 6.69
N PRO A 117 -4.85 -14.40 6.04
CA PRO A 117 -3.53 -14.83 6.52
C PRO A 117 -2.44 -13.76 6.37
N ASN A 118 -2.65 -12.74 5.52
CA ASN A 118 -1.78 -11.57 5.36
C ASN A 118 -2.58 -10.38 4.79
N PRO A 119 -2.10 -9.14 4.98
CA PRO A 119 -2.80 -7.94 4.51
C PRO A 119 -2.45 -7.52 3.07
N ASN A 120 -1.69 -8.32 2.31
CA ASN A 120 -1.24 -7.94 0.99
C ASN A 120 -2.35 -8.03 -0.07
N VAL A 121 -2.31 -7.10 -1.03
CA VAL A 121 -3.33 -6.94 -2.09
C VAL A 121 -2.66 -6.95 -3.47
N ALA A 122 -3.18 -7.75 -4.40
CA ALA A 122 -2.77 -7.73 -5.80
C ALA A 122 -3.93 -7.25 -6.69
N ILE A 123 -3.66 -6.29 -7.57
CA ILE A 123 -4.64 -5.70 -8.49
C ILE A 123 -4.23 -5.99 -9.93
N PHE A 124 -5.16 -6.56 -10.70
CA PHE A 124 -4.96 -6.93 -12.10
C PHE A 124 -5.98 -6.25 -12.99
N GLY A 125 -5.58 -5.82 -14.17
CA GLY A 125 -6.50 -5.27 -15.15
C GLY A 125 -5.78 -4.53 -16.28
N THR A 126 -6.47 -4.39 -17.39
CA THR A 126 -5.96 -3.66 -18.56
C THR A 126 -5.81 -2.16 -18.28
N ILE A 127 -5.15 -1.45 -19.18
CA ILE A 127 -5.02 0.02 -19.09
C ILE A 127 -6.43 0.63 -19.19
N GLY A 128 -6.73 1.62 -18.36
CA GLY A 128 -8.04 2.28 -18.34
C GLY A 128 -9.16 1.52 -17.61
N SER A 129 -8.88 0.36 -16.99
CA SER A 129 -9.88 -0.42 -16.25
C SER A 129 -10.30 0.21 -14.91
N GLY A 130 -9.48 1.12 -14.34
CA GLY A 130 -9.74 1.77 -13.04
C GLY A 130 -8.74 1.43 -11.93
N LYS A 131 -7.64 0.70 -12.22
CA LYS A 131 -6.63 0.33 -11.20
C LYS A 131 -6.06 1.51 -10.44
N SER A 132 -5.48 2.50 -11.14
CA SER A 132 -4.87 3.67 -10.49
C SER A 132 -5.90 4.50 -9.73
N SER A 133 -7.16 4.54 -10.20
CA SER A 133 -8.26 5.17 -9.47
C SER A 133 -8.54 4.45 -8.16
N LEU A 134 -8.62 3.11 -8.17
CA LEU A 134 -8.81 2.31 -6.96
C LEU A 134 -7.67 2.49 -5.98
N ILE A 135 -6.42 2.46 -6.45
CA ILE A 135 -5.24 2.67 -5.60
C ILE A 135 -5.34 4.01 -4.87
N LYS A 136 -5.62 5.09 -5.60
CA LYS A 136 -5.76 6.43 -5.02
C LYS A 136 -6.93 6.52 -4.04
N THR A 137 -8.07 5.94 -4.39
CA THR A 137 -9.25 5.85 -3.52
C THR A 137 -8.92 5.10 -2.23
N MET A 138 -8.28 3.93 -2.32
CA MET A 138 -7.87 3.16 -1.14
C MET A 138 -6.90 3.94 -0.26
N VAL A 139 -5.87 4.55 -0.86
CA VAL A 139 -4.90 5.37 -0.14
C VAL A 139 -5.60 6.50 0.62
N MET A 140 -6.43 7.30 -0.05
CA MET A 140 -7.10 8.45 0.58
C MET A 140 -8.08 8.03 1.68
N ARG A 141 -8.85 6.97 1.45
CA ARG A 141 -9.91 6.55 2.40
C ARG A 141 -9.34 5.80 3.60
N LEU A 142 -8.28 5.01 3.42
CA LEU A 142 -7.63 4.30 4.53
C LEU A 142 -6.87 5.25 5.48
N LEU A 143 -6.47 6.45 5.01
CA LEU A 143 -5.93 7.49 5.90
C LEU A 143 -6.89 7.85 7.03
N ALA A 144 -8.21 7.84 6.77
CA ALA A 144 -9.22 8.11 7.79
C ALA A 144 -9.26 7.03 8.90
N PHE A 145 -8.70 5.85 8.63
CA PHE A 145 -8.56 4.74 9.57
C PHE A 145 -7.16 4.66 10.19
N GLY A 146 -6.32 5.68 9.95
CA GLY A 146 -4.97 5.75 10.52
C GLY A 146 -3.91 4.99 9.74
N VAL A 147 -4.25 4.39 8.59
CA VAL A 147 -3.31 3.68 7.72
C VAL A 147 -2.55 4.70 6.87
N ARG A 148 -1.24 4.78 7.04
CA ARG A 148 -0.36 5.61 6.22
C ARG A 148 -0.01 4.92 4.91
N PHE A 149 0.49 5.66 3.93
CA PHE A 149 0.89 5.04 2.67
C PHE A 149 2.29 5.45 2.24
N ILE A 150 2.93 4.57 1.47
CA ILE A 150 4.20 4.86 0.83
C ILE A 150 4.22 4.34 -0.60
N ASN A 151 4.54 5.22 -1.55
CA ASN A 151 4.87 4.84 -2.92
C ASN A 151 6.38 5.06 -3.12
N PRO A 152 7.19 3.99 -3.07
CA PRO A 152 8.64 4.10 -3.16
C PRO A 152 9.13 4.48 -4.56
N ALA A 153 8.29 4.37 -5.59
CA ALA A 153 8.70 4.67 -6.96
C ALA A 153 7.50 4.97 -7.88
N ASP A 154 7.04 6.20 -7.88
CA ASP A 154 6.04 6.67 -8.83
C ASP A 154 6.71 6.99 -10.18
N THR A 155 6.66 6.03 -11.11
CA THR A 155 7.29 6.16 -12.43
C THR A 155 6.54 7.05 -13.39
N LYS A 156 5.27 7.37 -13.09
CA LYS A 156 4.40 8.19 -13.94
C LYS A 156 4.15 9.57 -13.38
N GLY A 157 4.41 9.80 -12.08
CA GLY A 157 4.06 11.03 -11.37
C GLY A 157 2.56 11.16 -11.07
N GLU A 158 1.80 10.06 -11.17
CA GLU A 158 0.35 10.07 -10.99
C GLU A 158 -0.10 10.27 -9.55
N MET A 159 0.74 9.92 -8.58
CA MET A 159 0.46 10.07 -7.15
C MET A 159 0.77 11.47 -6.60
N ALA A 160 1.46 12.32 -7.36
CA ALA A 160 1.88 13.64 -6.90
C ALA A 160 0.70 14.54 -6.48
N ALA A 161 -0.40 14.53 -7.25
CA ALA A 161 -1.60 15.30 -6.92
C ALA A 161 -2.26 14.79 -5.63
N THR A 162 -2.39 13.45 -5.50
CA THR A 162 -2.93 12.81 -4.30
C THR A 162 -2.05 13.11 -3.08
N ALA A 163 -0.72 13.02 -3.22
CA ALA A 163 0.21 13.32 -2.13
C ALA A 163 0.03 14.74 -1.58
N ARG A 164 -0.03 15.74 -2.48
CA ARG A 164 -0.26 17.14 -2.07
C ARG A 164 -1.61 17.33 -1.39
N ALA A 165 -2.65 16.72 -1.93
CA ALA A 165 -4.02 16.83 -1.43
C ALA A 165 -4.18 16.31 0.00
N VAL A 166 -3.48 15.23 0.35
CA VAL A 166 -3.55 14.62 1.68
C VAL A 166 -2.44 15.09 2.62
N GLY A 167 -1.59 16.03 2.19
CA GLY A 167 -0.47 16.53 2.99
C GLY A 167 0.68 15.53 3.17
N ALA A 168 0.81 14.56 2.26
CA ALA A 168 1.91 13.60 2.26
C ALA A 168 3.23 14.25 1.78
N THR A 169 4.36 13.66 2.15
CA THR A 169 5.67 14.08 1.67
C THR A 169 5.84 13.66 0.20
N LEU A 170 6.14 14.61 -0.67
CA LEU A 170 6.46 14.37 -2.08
C LEU A 170 7.95 14.62 -2.33
N VAL A 171 8.69 13.56 -2.64
CA VAL A 171 10.11 13.62 -3.03
C VAL A 171 10.21 13.43 -4.54
N GLN A 172 10.59 14.46 -5.27
CA GLN A 172 10.79 14.38 -6.71
C GLN A 172 12.28 14.19 -7.02
N LEU A 173 12.62 13.08 -7.67
CA LEU A 173 13.97 12.73 -8.05
C LEU A 173 14.17 12.87 -9.55
N GLY A 174 15.35 13.37 -9.91
CA GLY A 174 15.74 13.49 -11.29
C GLY A 174 16.95 14.41 -11.46
N PRO A 175 17.58 14.39 -12.65
CA PRO A 175 18.70 15.26 -12.93
C PRO A 175 18.36 16.74 -12.69
N GLY A 176 19.20 17.43 -11.93
CA GLY A 176 19.04 18.86 -11.65
C GLY A 176 18.00 19.24 -10.59
N MET A 177 17.39 18.27 -9.89
CA MET A 177 16.38 18.55 -8.85
C MET A 177 16.98 18.92 -7.48
N GLY A 178 18.29 18.78 -7.29
CA GLY A 178 18.96 19.06 -6.01
C GLY A 178 18.58 18.12 -4.86
N LYS A 179 17.86 17.05 -5.16
CA LYS A 179 17.43 16.02 -4.20
C LYS A 179 18.05 14.68 -4.58
N ALA A 180 18.62 13.98 -3.60
CA ALA A 180 19.29 12.72 -3.82
C ALA A 180 18.78 11.62 -2.90
N LEU A 181 19.03 10.38 -3.31
CA LEU A 181 18.89 9.17 -2.49
C LEU A 181 20.29 8.59 -2.26
N ASN A 182 20.87 8.84 -1.12
CA ASN A 182 22.14 8.23 -0.79
C ASN A 182 21.92 6.76 -0.37
N PRO A 183 22.46 5.75 -1.12
CA PRO A 183 22.32 4.35 -0.76
C PRO A 183 22.97 4.00 0.59
N LEU A 184 23.89 4.82 1.07
CA LEU A 184 24.62 4.64 2.33
C LEU A 184 24.01 5.42 3.50
N TYR A 185 22.87 6.07 3.26
CA TYR A 185 22.15 6.76 4.32
C TYR A 185 21.67 5.79 5.40
N ALA A 186 21.81 6.20 6.66
CA ALA A 186 21.22 5.53 7.81
C ALA A 186 20.25 6.51 8.48
N PRO A 187 18.96 6.17 8.62
CA PRO A 187 17.98 7.02 9.28
C PRO A 187 18.31 7.20 10.76
N THR A 188 17.74 8.20 11.41
CA THR A 188 17.93 8.41 12.86
C THR A 188 17.47 7.17 13.64
N ARG A 189 18.32 6.73 14.59
CA ARG A 189 17.99 5.56 15.42
C ARG A 189 16.75 5.82 16.27
N PRO A 190 15.73 4.95 16.20
CA PRO A 190 14.60 5.03 17.10
C PRO A 190 15.02 4.79 18.57
N PRO A 191 14.44 5.51 19.53
CA PRO A 191 14.83 5.38 20.95
C PRO A 191 14.67 3.96 21.54
N ARG A 192 13.76 3.17 20.97
CA ARG A 192 13.46 1.79 21.42
C ARG A 192 14.47 0.75 20.94
N VAL A 193 15.27 1.07 19.92
CA VAL A 193 16.22 0.13 19.33
C VAL A 193 17.56 0.24 20.03
N ASN A 194 18.11 -0.90 20.45
CA ASN A 194 19.45 -0.96 21.03
C ASN A 194 20.47 -0.44 20.00
N GLU A 195 21.42 0.36 20.46
CA GLU A 195 22.41 1.01 19.61
C GLU A 195 23.25 0.02 18.81
N ARG A 196 23.76 -1.00 19.45
CA ARG A 196 24.57 -2.05 18.80
C ARG A 196 23.77 -2.77 17.73
N THR A 197 22.56 -3.18 18.04
CA THR A 197 21.66 -3.83 17.08
C THR A 197 21.34 -2.91 15.91
N TYR A 198 21.15 -1.61 16.15
CA TYR A 198 20.91 -0.63 15.09
C TYR A 198 22.11 -0.53 14.15
N ILE A 199 23.33 -0.42 14.68
CA ILE A 199 24.57 -0.31 13.90
C ILE A 199 24.75 -1.57 13.03
N GLU A 200 24.70 -2.76 13.64
CA GLU A 200 24.84 -4.04 12.95
C GLU A 200 23.80 -4.18 11.81
N LEU A 201 22.56 -3.79 12.05
CA LEU A 201 21.49 -3.83 11.06
C LEU A 201 21.75 -2.85 9.89
N MET A 202 22.19 -1.61 10.21
CA MET A 202 22.48 -0.61 9.17
C MET A 202 23.65 -1.02 8.29
N GLU A 203 24.70 -1.56 8.86
CA GLU A 203 25.86 -2.09 8.10
C GLU A 203 25.43 -3.23 7.18
N GLN A 204 24.67 -4.19 7.70
CA GLN A 204 24.14 -5.29 6.89
C GLN A 204 23.24 -4.79 5.75
N GLN A 205 22.35 -3.84 6.02
CA GLN A 205 21.45 -3.31 5.00
C GLN A 205 22.19 -2.50 3.92
N ARG A 206 23.18 -1.70 4.30
CA ARG A 206 24.05 -0.99 3.36
C ARG A 206 24.78 -1.96 2.43
N LEU A 207 25.36 -3.02 2.98
CA LEU A 207 26.07 -4.05 2.19
C LEU A 207 25.10 -4.75 1.21
N LEU A 208 23.94 -5.19 1.69
CA LEU A 208 22.94 -5.82 0.84
C LEU A 208 22.47 -4.88 -0.28
N LEU A 209 22.29 -3.59 0.02
CA LEU A 209 21.89 -2.61 -0.99
C LEU A 209 22.99 -2.36 -2.01
N LEU A 210 24.25 -2.20 -1.62
CA LEU A 210 25.37 -2.01 -2.53
C LEU A 210 25.53 -3.22 -3.46
N ASN A 211 25.44 -4.44 -2.93
CA ASN A 211 25.50 -5.66 -3.74
C ASN A 211 24.34 -5.72 -4.75
N ALA A 212 23.11 -5.36 -4.32
CA ALA A 212 21.96 -5.29 -5.22
C ALA A 212 22.13 -4.23 -6.31
N LEU A 213 22.64 -3.05 -5.98
CA LEU A 213 22.92 -1.98 -6.94
C LEU A 213 24.04 -2.39 -7.91
N GLY A 214 25.12 -2.99 -7.42
CA GLY A 214 26.22 -3.49 -8.24
C GLY A 214 25.76 -4.57 -9.22
N ALA A 215 24.98 -5.54 -8.77
CA ALA A 215 24.39 -6.56 -9.62
C ALA A 215 23.44 -5.97 -10.67
N THR A 216 22.59 -5.00 -10.28
CA THR A 216 21.67 -4.30 -11.19
C THR A 216 22.45 -3.53 -12.27
N ALA A 217 23.45 -2.77 -11.86
CA ALA A 217 24.28 -1.97 -12.76
C ALA A 217 25.13 -2.83 -13.72
N SER A 218 25.53 -4.03 -13.28
CA SER A 218 26.29 -4.99 -14.07
C SER A 218 25.40 -5.85 -14.99
N GLY A 219 24.09 -5.91 -14.72
CA GLY A 219 23.16 -6.79 -15.44
C GLY A 219 23.39 -8.29 -15.20
N ARG A 220 24.18 -8.64 -14.18
CA ARG A 220 24.54 -10.01 -13.76
C ARG A 220 24.73 -10.09 -12.24
N PRO A 221 24.68 -11.27 -11.65
CA PRO A 221 25.14 -11.46 -10.27
C PRO A 221 26.60 -11.04 -10.12
N LEU A 222 26.94 -10.48 -8.96
CA LEU A 222 28.32 -10.21 -8.60
C LEU A 222 29.05 -11.52 -8.28
N THR A 223 30.34 -11.55 -8.55
CA THR A 223 31.20 -12.63 -8.10
C THR A 223 31.55 -12.45 -6.63
N ALA A 224 31.91 -13.53 -5.93
CA ALA A 224 32.34 -13.47 -4.53
C ALA A 224 33.49 -12.47 -4.29
N ARG A 225 34.39 -12.30 -5.27
CA ARG A 225 35.48 -11.33 -5.18
C ARG A 225 35.00 -9.90 -5.26
N GLU A 226 34.06 -9.59 -6.17
CA GLU A 226 33.46 -8.27 -6.29
C GLU A 226 32.65 -7.92 -5.02
N GLU A 227 31.91 -8.89 -4.47
CA GLU A 227 31.18 -8.72 -3.20
C GLU A 227 32.15 -8.45 -2.04
N THR A 228 33.28 -9.18 -1.96
CA THR A 228 34.31 -8.94 -0.96
C THR A 228 34.94 -7.55 -1.12
N GLY A 229 35.19 -7.10 -2.36
CA GLY A 229 35.68 -5.74 -2.61
C GLY A 229 34.72 -4.66 -2.11
N ILE A 230 33.42 -4.83 -2.35
CA ILE A 230 32.35 -3.95 -1.86
C ILE A 230 32.32 -3.95 -0.32
N GLU A 231 32.39 -5.12 0.30
CA GLU A 231 32.39 -5.29 1.76
C GLU A 231 33.57 -4.56 2.40
N GLN A 232 34.80 -4.75 1.89
CA GLN A 232 36.00 -4.11 2.41
C GLN A 232 35.95 -2.58 2.24
N ALA A 233 35.46 -2.09 1.10
CA ALA A 233 35.29 -0.65 0.89
C ALA A 233 34.24 -0.05 1.84
N LEU A 234 33.13 -0.71 2.06
CA LEU A 234 32.11 -0.28 2.99
C LEU A 234 32.66 -0.27 4.43
N ALA A 235 33.30 -1.35 4.87
CA ALA A 235 33.90 -1.46 6.20
C ALA A 235 34.94 -0.36 6.45
N GLN A 236 35.76 -0.03 5.46
CA GLN A 236 36.73 1.05 5.54
C GLN A 236 36.06 2.43 5.68
N LEU A 237 34.98 2.69 4.93
CA LEU A 237 34.25 3.95 4.98
C LEU A 237 33.45 4.14 6.26
N THR A 238 32.87 3.06 6.78
CA THR A 238 32.04 3.09 7.98
C THR A 238 32.81 2.73 9.24
N ARG A 239 34.13 2.52 9.12
CA ARG A 239 34.99 2.17 10.23
C ARG A 239 34.74 3.12 11.40
N GLN A 240 34.00 2.65 12.35
CA GLN A 240 33.72 3.39 13.55
C GLN A 240 34.93 3.32 14.45
N VAL A 241 35.39 4.48 14.91
CA VAL A 241 36.28 4.55 16.07
C VAL A 241 35.46 3.97 17.22
N ASP A 242 36.00 2.97 17.92
CA ASP A 242 35.33 2.36 19.08
C ASP A 242 34.64 3.44 19.94
N HIS A 243 33.33 3.26 20.20
CA HIS A 243 32.46 4.10 21.01
C HIS A 243 31.81 5.34 20.37
N VAL A 244 31.65 5.41 19.06
CA VAL A 244 30.82 6.45 18.43
C VAL A 244 29.34 6.11 18.63
N ALA A 245 28.56 7.04 19.18
CA ALA A 245 27.12 6.88 19.32
C ALA A 245 26.43 6.78 17.96
N ALA A 246 25.32 6.07 17.89
CA ALA A 246 24.61 5.81 16.63
C ALA A 246 24.14 7.09 15.91
N ASP A 247 23.89 8.17 16.64
CA ASP A 247 23.57 9.50 16.12
C ASP A 247 24.77 10.22 15.50
N GLN A 248 25.99 9.76 15.79
CA GLN A 248 27.25 10.26 15.23
C GLN A 248 27.81 9.33 14.15
N MET A 249 27.04 8.33 13.73
CA MET A 249 27.44 7.40 12.69
C MET A 249 27.76 8.14 11.39
N ARG A 250 28.91 7.84 10.79
CA ARG A 250 29.32 8.45 9.52
C ARG A 250 28.26 8.16 8.43
N GLN A 251 27.92 9.18 7.70
CA GLN A 251 27.01 9.13 6.55
C GLN A 251 27.81 9.29 5.24
N PRO A 252 28.56 8.27 4.79
CA PRO A 252 29.30 8.37 3.55
C PRO A 252 28.32 8.45 2.38
N ASN A 253 28.76 9.00 1.27
CA ASN A 253 27.99 9.03 0.03
C ASN A 253 28.56 8.06 -1.00
N LEU A 254 27.78 7.80 -2.06
CA LEU A 254 28.18 6.86 -3.12
C LEU A 254 29.44 7.33 -3.89
N ALA A 255 29.71 8.62 -3.96
CA ALA A 255 30.90 9.15 -4.61
C ALA A 255 32.17 8.78 -3.84
N GLU A 256 32.16 8.99 -2.50
CA GLU A 256 33.26 8.55 -1.63
C GLU A 256 33.50 7.05 -1.71
N PHE A 257 32.43 6.27 -1.75
CA PHE A 257 32.50 4.82 -1.94
C PHE A 257 33.16 4.44 -3.27
N CYS A 258 32.76 5.09 -4.38
CA CYS A 258 33.37 4.87 -5.69
C CYS A 258 34.86 5.21 -5.70
N ASP A 259 35.25 6.35 -5.10
CA ASP A 259 36.62 6.77 -5.10
C ASP A 259 37.52 5.81 -4.32
N LEU A 260 36.99 5.22 -3.23
CA LEU A 260 37.69 4.21 -2.44
C LEU A 260 37.78 2.87 -3.20
N MET A 261 36.72 2.45 -3.87
CA MET A 261 36.73 1.24 -4.73
C MET A 261 37.70 1.36 -5.90
N LEU A 262 37.87 2.55 -6.50
CA LEU A 262 38.82 2.82 -7.55
C LEU A 262 40.28 2.88 -7.05
N ASN A 263 40.49 3.21 -5.80
CA ASN A 263 41.78 3.36 -5.15
C ASN A 263 41.79 2.61 -3.81
N PRO A 264 41.71 1.26 -3.81
CA PRO A 264 41.69 0.48 -2.58
C PRO A 264 42.95 0.69 -1.77
N THR A 265 42.79 0.72 -0.45
CA THR A 265 43.91 0.97 0.47
C THR A 265 44.63 -0.32 0.87
N PRO A 266 45.90 -0.24 1.30
CA PRO A 266 46.59 -1.39 1.88
C PRO A 266 45.88 -2.03 3.06
N GLU A 267 45.14 -1.21 3.87
CA GLU A 267 44.37 -1.71 5.01
C GLU A 267 43.22 -2.60 4.57
N MET A 268 42.54 -2.27 3.46
CA MET A 268 41.51 -3.12 2.88
C MET A 268 42.07 -4.47 2.46
N ALA A 269 43.23 -4.49 1.79
CA ALA A 269 43.90 -5.72 1.38
C ALA A 269 44.44 -6.54 2.57
N ALA A 270 44.87 -5.88 3.64
CA ALA A 270 45.34 -6.56 4.85
C ALA A 270 44.22 -7.26 5.65
N ALA A 271 42.97 -6.83 5.50
CA ALA A 271 41.81 -7.46 6.13
C ALA A 271 41.44 -8.82 5.51
N ILE A 272 41.91 -9.08 4.31
CA ILE A 272 41.68 -10.33 3.57
C ILE A 272 43.05 -10.86 3.04
N PRO A 273 43.23 -12.18 2.90
CA PRO A 273 44.52 -12.75 2.52
C PRO A 273 44.79 -12.64 1.01
N VAL A 274 44.69 -11.43 0.43
CA VAL A 274 44.98 -11.17 -0.99
C VAL A 274 45.91 -9.98 -1.19
N PRO A 275 46.75 -9.96 -2.24
CA PRO A 275 47.54 -8.80 -2.60
C PRO A 275 46.65 -7.59 -2.98
N LEU A 276 47.15 -6.38 -2.71
CA LEU A 276 46.43 -5.13 -3.06
C LEU A 276 46.09 -5.04 -4.56
N SER A 277 46.98 -5.52 -5.44
CA SER A 277 46.75 -5.56 -6.89
C SER A 277 45.55 -6.42 -7.26
N VAL A 278 45.38 -7.57 -6.62
CA VAL A 278 44.23 -8.46 -6.85
C VAL A 278 42.95 -7.82 -6.37
N LEU A 279 42.97 -7.22 -5.17
CA LEU A 279 41.81 -6.47 -4.66
C LEU A 279 41.43 -5.30 -5.59
N ALA A 280 42.42 -4.57 -6.12
CA ALA A 280 42.19 -3.48 -7.05
C ALA A 280 41.52 -3.95 -8.34
N ASP A 281 41.96 -5.10 -8.89
CA ASP A 281 41.34 -5.71 -10.08
C ASP A 281 39.88 -6.15 -9.78
N ASP A 282 39.65 -6.77 -8.62
CA ASP A 282 38.33 -7.23 -8.20
C ASP A 282 37.34 -6.07 -7.94
N CYS A 283 37.85 -4.94 -7.47
CA CYS A 283 37.05 -3.71 -7.24
C CYS A 283 36.73 -2.93 -8.52
N LEU A 284 37.52 -3.10 -9.60
CA LEU A 284 37.47 -2.18 -10.76
C LEU A 284 36.13 -2.18 -11.50
N ASP A 285 35.60 -3.36 -11.88
CA ASP A 285 34.33 -3.42 -12.63
C ASP A 285 33.14 -2.84 -11.82
N PRO A 286 32.86 -3.27 -10.56
CA PRO A 286 31.82 -2.66 -9.78
C PRO A 286 32.06 -1.17 -9.53
N ALA A 287 33.29 -0.70 -9.30
CA ALA A 287 33.60 0.72 -9.14
C ALA A 287 33.24 1.56 -10.36
N LEU A 288 33.54 1.06 -11.57
CA LEU A 288 33.17 1.73 -12.82
C LEU A 288 31.64 1.80 -12.99
N ARG A 289 30.91 0.77 -12.57
CA ARG A 289 29.43 0.76 -12.57
C ARG A 289 28.85 1.80 -11.60
N PHE A 290 29.32 1.84 -10.37
CA PHE A 290 28.93 2.86 -9.41
C PHE A 290 29.30 4.27 -9.87
N ARG A 291 30.48 4.44 -10.46
CA ARG A 291 30.90 5.73 -11.04
C ARG A 291 29.95 6.19 -12.15
N ALA A 292 29.43 5.29 -12.97
CA ALA A 292 28.44 5.63 -13.98
C ALA A 292 27.12 6.14 -13.38
N MET A 293 26.75 5.66 -12.18
CA MET A 293 25.60 6.18 -11.43
C MET A 293 25.84 7.61 -10.92
N VAL A 294 27.05 7.90 -10.43
CA VAL A 294 27.42 9.21 -9.85
C VAL A 294 27.73 10.27 -10.91
N LYS A 295 28.48 9.91 -11.96
CA LYS A 295 28.98 10.86 -12.97
C LYS A 295 28.26 10.76 -14.33
N GLY A 296 27.38 9.77 -14.50
CA GLY A 296 26.67 9.52 -15.76
C GLY A 296 25.29 10.19 -15.82
N THR A 297 24.35 9.51 -16.47
CA THR A 297 22.96 9.98 -16.69
C THR A 297 22.13 10.10 -15.40
N LEU A 298 22.61 9.52 -14.30
CA LEU A 298 21.96 9.53 -12.98
C LEU A 298 22.61 10.52 -12.01
N LYS A 299 23.50 11.38 -12.52
CA LYS A 299 24.14 12.44 -11.71
C LYS A 299 23.10 13.29 -11.00
N GLY A 300 23.32 13.53 -9.72
CA GLY A 300 22.41 14.29 -8.85
C GLY A 300 21.34 13.45 -8.17
N ILE A 301 21.29 12.11 -8.47
CA ILE A 301 20.31 11.21 -7.83
C ILE A 301 20.94 10.47 -6.64
N PHE A 302 22.22 10.05 -6.74
CA PHE A 302 22.88 9.21 -5.75
C PHE A 302 24.10 9.85 -5.08
N ASP A 303 24.54 11.02 -5.54
CA ASP A 303 25.78 11.68 -5.16
C ASP A 303 25.58 12.87 -4.21
N GLY A 304 24.37 13.06 -3.70
CA GLY A 304 24.03 14.09 -2.74
C GLY A 304 23.59 13.54 -1.40
N GLU A 305 23.27 14.45 -0.49
CA GLU A 305 22.62 14.10 0.77
C GLU A 305 21.21 13.58 0.52
N THR A 306 20.82 12.54 1.25
CA THR A 306 19.46 12.02 1.17
C THR A 306 18.47 13.08 1.62
N VAL A 307 17.41 13.24 0.86
CA VAL A 307 16.29 14.09 1.24
C VAL A 307 15.74 13.59 2.57
N GLU A 308 15.71 14.47 3.56
CA GLU A 308 14.99 14.20 4.78
C GLU A 308 13.51 14.01 4.49
N VAL A 309 12.99 12.86 4.86
CA VAL A 309 11.59 12.51 4.70
C VAL A 309 10.92 12.64 6.06
N ASP A 310 9.89 13.47 6.14
CA ASP A 310 9.07 13.55 7.35
C ASP A 310 8.11 12.35 7.42
N TRP A 311 8.50 11.35 8.19
CA TRP A 311 7.78 10.10 8.39
C TRP A 311 6.53 10.23 9.26
N ASN A 312 6.32 11.40 9.88
CA ASN A 312 5.11 11.69 10.64
C ASN A 312 3.94 12.12 9.76
N ARG A 313 4.20 12.39 8.49
CA ARG A 313 3.18 12.74 7.52
C ARG A 313 2.26 11.56 7.17
N PRO A 314 1.06 11.82 6.63
CA PRO A 314 0.10 10.78 6.23
C PRO A 314 0.63 9.79 5.20
N GLY A 315 1.65 10.17 4.45
CA GLY A 315 2.27 9.29 3.47
C GLY A 315 3.53 9.88 2.87
N VAL A 316 4.20 9.06 2.04
CA VAL A 316 5.42 9.43 1.31
C VAL A 316 5.31 8.95 -0.13
N VAL A 317 5.60 9.81 -1.07
CA VAL A 317 5.68 9.48 -2.50
C VAL A 317 7.05 9.89 -3.03
N ILE A 318 7.76 8.92 -3.61
CA ILE A 318 9.02 9.16 -4.31
C ILE A 318 8.73 9.15 -5.81
N ASP A 319 8.63 10.34 -6.39
CA ASP A 319 8.35 10.54 -7.82
C ASP A 319 9.65 10.45 -8.62
N ILE A 320 9.75 9.42 -9.45
CA ILE A 320 10.88 9.15 -10.35
C ILE A 320 10.51 9.31 -11.83
N SER A 321 9.42 9.99 -12.12
CA SER A 321 8.89 10.14 -13.48
C SER A 321 9.88 10.82 -14.44
N ARG A 322 10.81 11.60 -13.93
CA ARG A 322 11.87 12.26 -14.70
C ARG A 322 13.01 11.31 -15.14
N ILE A 323 13.10 10.13 -14.53
CA ILE A 323 14.14 9.11 -14.80
C ILE A 323 13.61 8.06 -15.80
N ARG A 324 12.34 8.05 -16.11
CA ARG A 324 11.62 6.99 -16.88
C ARG A 324 12.24 6.65 -18.25
N ALA A 325 13.08 7.52 -18.81
CA ALA A 325 13.72 7.28 -20.09
C ALA A 325 14.87 6.24 -20.04
N SER A 326 15.34 5.89 -18.84
CA SER A 326 16.41 4.90 -18.61
C SER A 326 15.89 3.74 -17.77
N ASP A 327 15.68 2.58 -18.37
CA ASP A 327 15.22 1.38 -17.64
C ASP A 327 16.19 1.00 -16.51
N ALA A 328 17.50 1.08 -16.77
CA ALA A 328 18.52 0.83 -15.75
C ALA A 328 18.47 1.89 -14.63
N GLY A 329 18.29 3.17 -14.99
CA GLY A 329 18.15 4.25 -14.02
C GLY A 329 16.93 4.09 -13.15
N VAL A 330 15.80 3.72 -13.73
CA VAL A 330 14.57 3.40 -13.00
C VAL A 330 14.81 2.25 -12.03
N ALA A 331 15.42 1.15 -12.49
CA ALA A 331 15.69 -0.02 -11.65
C ALA A 331 16.60 0.31 -10.46
N LEU A 332 17.70 1.03 -10.70
CA LEU A 332 18.64 1.44 -9.66
C LEU A 332 17.99 2.34 -8.62
N THR A 333 17.22 3.34 -9.09
CA THR A 333 16.51 4.26 -8.18
C THR A 333 15.44 3.53 -7.37
N MET A 334 14.70 2.61 -8.00
CA MET A 334 13.70 1.79 -7.32
C MET A 334 14.34 0.90 -6.25
N THR A 335 15.48 0.27 -6.57
CA THR A 335 16.21 -0.57 -5.61
C THR A 335 16.63 0.24 -4.38
N CYS A 336 17.16 1.44 -4.59
CA CYS A 336 17.56 2.33 -3.52
C CYS A 336 16.37 2.82 -2.68
N ALA A 337 15.30 3.28 -3.35
CA ALA A 337 14.09 3.76 -2.68
C ALA A 337 13.38 2.66 -1.87
N GLN A 338 13.28 1.45 -2.43
CA GLN A 338 12.73 0.29 -1.70
C GLN A 338 13.56 -0.03 -0.46
N ALA A 339 14.89 0.00 -0.57
CA ALA A 339 15.76 -0.23 0.58
C ALA A 339 15.56 0.79 1.70
N LEU A 340 15.49 2.06 1.35
CA LEU A 340 15.21 3.13 2.31
C LEU A 340 13.85 2.93 3.00
N VAL A 341 12.83 2.57 2.22
CA VAL A 341 11.50 2.27 2.75
C VAL A 341 11.54 1.10 3.73
N ASP A 342 12.21 0.00 3.37
CA ASP A 342 12.31 -1.17 4.25
C ASP A 342 13.02 -0.84 5.56
N GLN A 343 14.09 -0.03 5.52
CA GLN A 343 14.79 0.45 6.72
C GLN A 343 13.83 1.19 7.67
N ILE A 344 12.98 2.04 7.12
CA ILE A 344 12.07 2.86 7.90
C ILE A 344 10.89 2.06 8.42
N LEU A 345 10.30 1.21 7.58
CA LEU A 345 9.18 0.35 7.98
C LEU A 345 9.57 -0.66 9.07
N THR A 346 10.84 -1.03 9.16
CA THR A 346 11.36 -1.90 10.24
C THR A 346 11.20 -1.25 11.63
N PHE A 347 11.19 0.08 11.70
CA PHE A 347 11.21 0.82 12.97
C PHE A 347 9.95 1.64 13.24
N THR A 348 8.93 1.54 12.38
CA THR A 348 7.70 2.33 12.53
C THR A 348 6.70 1.69 13.49
N ASP A 349 5.99 2.54 14.23
CA ASP A 349 4.87 2.13 15.09
C ASP A 349 3.51 2.26 14.39
N HIS A 350 3.48 2.56 13.09
CA HIS A 350 2.27 2.79 12.31
C HIS A 350 2.03 1.71 11.27
N GLN A 351 0.78 1.60 10.85
CA GLN A 351 0.41 0.77 9.70
C GLN A 351 0.68 1.51 8.40
N TRP A 352 1.39 0.84 7.48
CA TRP A 352 1.77 1.41 6.20
C TRP A 352 1.29 0.55 5.03
N LEU A 353 0.57 1.18 4.11
CA LEU A 353 0.24 0.59 2.81
C LEU A 353 1.34 0.95 1.80
N ARG A 354 2.17 -0.03 1.43
CA ARG A 354 3.18 0.12 0.38
C ARG A 354 2.51 -0.06 -0.97
N VAL A 355 2.53 0.97 -1.80
CA VAL A 355 1.95 0.98 -3.14
C VAL A 355 3.03 0.72 -4.17
N LEU A 356 2.92 -0.38 -4.91
CA LEU A 356 3.79 -0.76 -6.02
C LEU A 356 2.98 -0.72 -7.31
N ASP A 357 2.79 0.48 -7.85
CA ASP A 357 2.22 0.64 -9.17
C ASP A 357 3.29 0.35 -10.25
N GLU A 358 2.87 -0.12 -11.42
CA GLU A 358 3.78 -0.54 -12.50
C GLU A 358 4.81 -1.61 -12.07
N CYS A 359 4.43 -2.51 -11.15
CA CYS A 359 5.31 -3.52 -10.55
C CYS A 359 5.98 -4.43 -11.62
N TRP A 360 5.41 -4.56 -12.83
CA TRP A 360 6.00 -5.31 -13.94
C TRP A 360 7.41 -4.83 -14.33
N ARG A 361 7.73 -3.55 -14.13
CA ARG A 361 9.07 -3.00 -14.34
C ARG A 361 10.05 -3.53 -13.31
N GLN A 362 9.59 -3.73 -12.08
CA GLN A 362 10.40 -4.21 -10.95
C GLN A 362 10.65 -5.72 -11.06
N ILE A 363 9.64 -6.47 -11.53
CA ILE A 363 9.68 -7.93 -11.64
C ILE A 363 10.79 -8.41 -12.59
N ARG A 364 11.24 -7.61 -13.52
CA ARG A 364 12.39 -7.95 -14.40
C ARG A 364 13.71 -8.16 -13.63
N TYR A 365 13.79 -7.70 -12.39
CA TYR A 365 15.00 -7.76 -11.58
C TYR A 365 14.82 -8.71 -10.39
N PRO A 366 15.41 -9.91 -10.42
CA PRO A 366 15.19 -10.96 -9.40
C PRO A 366 15.45 -10.47 -7.97
N HIS A 367 16.49 -9.66 -7.75
CA HIS A 367 16.84 -9.14 -6.45
C HIS A 367 15.77 -8.17 -5.88
N ILE A 368 15.11 -7.39 -6.74
CA ILE A 368 14.01 -6.51 -6.33
C ILE A 368 12.80 -7.37 -5.89
N VAL A 369 12.48 -8.40 -6.67
CA VAL A 369 11.35 -9.30 -6.36
C VAL A 369 11.60 -10.03 -5.04
N ARG A 370 12.81 -10.55 -4.83
CA ARG A 370 13.19 -11.19 -3.56
C ARG A 370 13.03 -10.23 -2.39
N ARG A 371 13.51 -9.00 -2.52
CA ARG A 371 13.40 -7.96 -1.48
C ARG A 371 11.94 -7.62 -1.15
N ILE A 372 11.08 -7.46 -2.16
CA ILE A 372 9.64 -7.22 -1.96
C ILE A 372 9.01 -8.42 -1.23
N SER A 373 9.33 -9.65 -1.66
CA SER A 373 8.81 -10.89 -1.03
C SER A 373 9.29 -11.04 0.42
N GLU A 374 10.55 -10.72 0.72
CA GLU A 374 11.07 -10.70 2.08
C GLU A 374 10.35 -9.65 2.93
N GLY A 375 10.18 -8.43 2.40
CA GLY A 375 9.41 -7.38 3.06
C GLY A 375 7.96 -7.80 3.35
N GLN A 376 7.29 -8.52 2.45
CA GLN A 376 5.94 -9.06 2.68
C GLN A 376 5.89 -10.11 3.79
N LYS A 377 6.94 -10.92 3.92
CA LYS A 377 7.03 -11.96 4.96
C LYS A 377 7.34 -11.36 6.33
N LEU A 378 8.21 -10.35 6.37
CA LEU A 378 8.59 -9.64 7.59
C LEU A 378 7.50 -8.66 8.08
N ALA A 379 6.59 -8.25 7.20
CA ALA A 379 5.47 -7.36 7.52
C ALA A 379 4.44 -7.93 8.53
N ARG A 380 4.59 -9.18 8.90
CA ARG A 380 3.83 -9.84 9.98
C ARG A 380 4.48 -9.49 11.32
N GLY A 381 4.39 -8.22 11.73
CA GLY A 381 4.91 -7.78 13.02
C GLY A 381 4.21 -8.49 14.18
N ASP A 382 4.95 -8.81 15.23
CA ASP A 382 4.40 -9.39 16.46
C ASP A 382 3.48 -8.41 17.21
N ASP A 383 3.49 -7.13 16.82
CA ASP A 383 2.65 -6.09 17.40
C ASP A 383 1.48 -5.72 16.47
N VAL A 384 0.26 -5.80 17.00
CA VAL A 384 -1.00 -5.56 16.28
C VAL A 384 -1.14 -4.13 15.73
N THR A 385 -0.34 -3.20 16.25
CA THR A 385 -0.41 -1.77 15.91
C THR A 385 0.55 -1.34 14.83
N SER A 386 1.60 -2.12 14.58
CA SER A 386 2.62 -1.85 13.57
C SER A 386 2.57 -2.92 12.47
N GLY A 387 2.86 -2.53 11.26
CA GLY A 387 2.93 -3.47 10.15
C GLY A 387 2.84 -2.81 8.80
N SER A 388 3.21 -3.54 7.76
CA SER A 388 3.05 -3.07 6.40
C SER A 388 2.23 -4.04 5.56
N ALA A 389 1.37 -3.50 4.71
CA ALA A 389 0.69 -4.23 3.65
C ALA A 389 1.26 -3.78 2.30
N THR A 390 1.42 -4.70 1.37
CA THR A 390 1.86 -4.37 0.02
C THR A 390 0.69 -4.45 -0.93
N LEU A 391 0.45 -3.36 -1.68
CA LEU A 391 -0.51 -3.27 -2.76
C LEU A 391 0.27 -3.28 -4.09
N ILE A 392 0.10 -4.35 -4.86
CA ILE A 392 0.81 -4.56 -6.12
C ILE A 392 -0.17 -4.39 -7.28
N ALA A 393 0.14 -3.52 -8.25
CA ALA A 393 -0.65 -3.40 -9.46
C ALA A 393 0.08 -3.96 -10.68
N LEU A 394 -0.64 -4.78 -11.44
CA LEU A 394 -0.15 -5.44 -12.65
C LEU A 394 -1.14 -5.25 -13.80
N HIS A 395 -0.62 -5.19 -15.04
CA HIS A 395 -1.47 -5.08 -16.22
C HIS A 395 -2.02 -6.44 -16.64
N ARG A 396 -1.14 -7.38 -16.91
CA ARG A 396 -1.48 -8.73 -17.39
C ARG A 396 -0.65 -9.78 -16.66
N ILE A 397 -1.26 -10.89 -16.37
CA ILE A 397 -0.53 -12.04 -15.80
C ILE A 397 0.38 -12.67 -16.86
N SER A 398 0.00 -12.61 -18.14
CA SER A 398 0.84 -13.07 -19.25
C SER A 398 2.21 -12.38 -19.31
N ASP A 399 2.32 -11.12 -18.87
CA ASP A 399 3.59 -10.41 -18.84
C ASP A 399 4.60 -11.07 -17.88
N LEU A 400 4.12 -11.72 -16.82
CA LEU A 400 4.93 -12.50 -15.90
C LEU A 400 5.36 -13.84 -16.50
N MET A 401 4.49 -14.45 -17.30
CA MET A 401 4.72 -15.76 -17.89
C MET A 401 5.77 -15.72 -19.01
N GLY A 402 5.94 -14.57 -19.66
CA GLY A 402 7.00 -14.33 -20.65
C GLY A 402 8.38 -14.09 -20.07
N ALA A 403 8.52 -13.96 -18.75
CA ALA A 403 9.80 -13.78 -18.08
C ALA A 403 10.61 -15.08 -17.99
N ALA A 404 11.92 -14.95 -17.73
CA ALA A 404 12.78 -16.11 -17.47
C ALA A 404 12.22 -16.98 -16.31
N PRO A 405 12.42 -18.30 -16.33
CA PRO A 405 11.80 -19.22 -15.36
C PRO A 405 11.99 -18.81 -13.89
N GLU A 406 13.20 -18.40 -13.53
CA GLU A 406 13.52 -17.94 -12.17
C GLU A 406 12.69 -16.69 -11.76
N ILE A 407 12.60 -15.70 -12.65
CA ILE A 407 11.83 -14.48 -12.40
C ILE A 407 10.36 -14.81 -12.29
N ARG A 408 9.86 -15.70 -13.14
CA ARG A 408 8.47 -16.14 -13.13
C ARG A 408 8.09 -16.82 -11.81
N GLU A 409 8.93 -17.73 -11.31
CA GLU A 409 8.69 -18.40 -10.03
C GLU A 409 8.67 -17.41 -8.86
N LEU A 410 9.62 -16.49 -8.82
CA LEU A 410 9.65 -15.44 -7.81
C LEU A 410 8.40 -14.54 -7.86
N ALA A 411 7.97 -14.14 -9.07
CA ALA A 411 6.79 -13.30 -9.25
C ALA A 411 5.50 -14.04 -8.86
N LEU A 412 5.36 -15.32 -9.20
CA LEU A 412 4.23 -16.14 -8.78
C LEU A 412 4.22 -16.33 -7.25
N GLY A 413 5.39 -16.49 -6.63
CA GLY A 413 5.51 -16.51 -5.17
C GLY A 413 5.02 -15.21 -4.53
N LEU A 414 5.42 -14.06 -5.08
CA LEU A 414 4.98 -12.74 -4.63
C LEU A 414 3.44 -12.60 -4.70
N LEU A 415 2.81 -13.09 -5.78
CA LEU A 415 1.36 -13.06 -5.94
C LEU A 415 0.64 -14.07 -5.02
N ALA A 416 1.26 -15.21 -4.74
CA ALA A 416 0.73 -16.19 -3.78
C ALA A 416 0.67 -15.60 -2.36
N ASP A 417 1.62 -14.73 -2.01
CA ASP A 417 1.65 -14.01 -0.74
C ASP A 417 0.62 -12.83 -0.67
N CYS A 418 -0.26 -12.67 -1.67
CA CYS A 418 -1.37 -11.72 -1.64
C CYS A 418 -2.69 -12.44 -1.35
N SER A 419 -3.24 -12.21 -0.16
CA SER A 419 -4.51 -12.83 0.26
C SER A 419 -5.74 -12.18 -0.35
N THR A 420 -5.62 -10.94 -0.79
CA THR A 420 -6.66 -10.24 -1.53
C THR A 420 -6.23 -10.05 -2.97
N ARG A 421 -7.11 -10.40 -3.90
CA ARG A 421 -6.91 -10.27 -5.33
C ARG A 421 -8.07 -9.50 -5.95
N VAL A 422 -7.75 -8.41 -6.64
CA VAL A 422 -8.72 -7.55 -7.31
C VAL A 422 -8.50 -7.69 -8.82
N VAL A 423 -9.47 -8.24 -9.52
CA VAL A 423 -9.34 -8.53 -10.96
C VAL A 423 -10.38 -7.73 -11.73
N TYR A 424 -9.92 -6.76 -12.48
CA TYR A 424 -10.73 -6.01 -13.41
C TYR A 424 -10.97 -6.79 -14.71
N ASN A 425 -11.71 -6.20 -15.63
CA ASN A 425 -11.93 -6.75 -16.96
C ASN A 425 -10.63 -7.29 -17.57
N GLN A 426 -10.73 -8.48 -18.14
CA GLN A 426 -9.66 -9.17 -18.86
C GLN A 426 -10.15 -9.52 -20.27
N ALA A 427 -9.26 -9.43 -21.24
CA ALA A 427 -9.54 -9.93 -22.58
C ALA A 427 -9.69 -11.47 -22.56
N ASP A 428 -10.50 -12.01 -23.45
CA ASP A 428 -10.83 -13.45 -23.48
C ASP A 428 -9.59 -14.36 -23.54
N ASP A 429 -8.55 -13.94 -24.25
CA ASP A 429 -7.27 -14.65 -24.36
C ASP A 429 -6.48 -14.70 -23.03
N GLN A 430 -6.74 -13.76 -22.11
CA GLN A 430 -6.09 -13.68 -20.79
C GLN A 430 -6.82 -14.48 -19.71
N VAL A 431 -8.10 -14.81 -19.92
CA VAL A 431 -8.94 -15.48 -18.92
C VAL A 431 -8.36 -16.83 -18.48
N PRO A 432 -7.93 -17.74 -19.38
CA PRO A 432 -7.40 -19.05 -18.96
C PRO A 432 -6.19 -18.95 -18.04
N ILE A 433 -5.24 -18.06 -18.37
CA ILE A 433 -4.03 -17.87 -17.57
C ILE A 433 -4.33 -17.19 -16.24
N THR A 434 -5.23 -16.21 -16.24
CA THR A 434 -5.69 -15.53 -15.03
C THR A 434 -6.38 -16.51 -14.09
N ARG A 435 -7.27 -17.36 -14.63
CA ARG A 435 -7.97 -18.39 -13.88
C ARG A 435 -7.01 -19.35 -13.19
N SER A 436 -6.07 -19.93 -13.95
CA SER A 436 -5.13 -20.91 -13.42
C SER A 436 -4.17 -20.30 -12.39
N THR A 437 -3.69 -19.08 -12.63
CA THR A 437 -2.73 -18.41 -11.74
C THR A 437 -3.37 -17.92 -10.43
N LEU A 438 -4.59 -17.39 -10.51
CA LEU A 438 -5.28 -16.84 -9.34
C LEU A 438 -6.24 -17.83 -8.68
N ASN A 439 -6.29 -19.07 -9.19
CA ASN A 439 -7.18 -20.12 -8.72
C ASN A 439 -8.64 -19.65 -8.66
N LEU A 440 -9.13 -19.14 -9.80
CA LEU A 440 -10.52 -18.72 -9.95
C LEU A 440 -11.41 -19.91 -10.33
N THR A 441 -12.65 -19.90 -9.85
CA THR A 441 -13.69 -20.83 -10.31
C THR A 441 -14.11 -20.52 -11.73
N ASP A 442 -14.83 -21.44 -12.39
CA ASP A 442 -15.35 -21.23 -13.74
C ASP A 442 -16.27 -20.00 -13.81
N ILE A 443 -17.14 -19.86 -12.81
CA ILE A 443 -18.07 -18.72 -12.73
C ILE A 443 -17.33 -17.41 -12.59
N GLU A 444 -16.32 -17.35 -11.70
CA GLU A 444 -15.50 -16.15 -11.53
C GLU A 444 -14.75 -15.77 -12.81
N ALA A 445 -14.22 -16.76 -13.52
CA ALA A 445 -13.50 -16.55 -14.77
C ALA A 445 -14.40 -16.04 -15.90
N GLU A 446 -15.61 -16.57 -16.03
CA GLU A 446 -16.61 -16.15 -17.02
C GLU A 446 -17.10 -14.72 -16.83
N LEU A 447 -17.03 -14.18 -15.61
CA LEU A 447 -17.39 -12.80 -15.31
C LEU A 447 -16.37 -11.81 -15.84
N LEU A 448 -15.07 -12.16 -15.86
CA LEU A 448 -13.98 -11.22 -16.12
C LEU A 448 -14.12 -10.43 -17.44
N PRO A 449 -14.44 -11.05 -18.60
CA PRO A 449 -14.57 -10.29 -19.85
C PRO A 449 -15.78 -9.35 -19.87
N ARG A 450 -16.76 -9.59 -19.00
CA ARG A 450 -18.03 -8.85 -18.95
C ARG A 450 -18.06 -7.74 -17.92
N LEU A 451 -17.00 -7.61 -17.11
CA LEU A 451 -16.92 -6.56 -16.08
C LEU A 451 -16.86 -5.18 -16.75
N PRO A 452 -17.74 -4.24 -16.39
CA PRO A 452 -17.66 -2.87 -16.86
C PRO A 452 -16.46 -2.14 -16.26
N GLN A 453 -16.17 -0.96 -16.81
CA GLN A 453 -15.14 -0.08 -16.25
C GLN A 453 -15.44 0.25 -14.78
N ALA A 454 -14.42 0.37 -13.96
CA ALA A 454 -14.51 0.62 -12.52
C ALA A 454 -15.26 -0.47 -11.71
N THR A 455 -15.48 -1.65 -12.31
CA THR A 455 -16.00 -2.84 -11.62
C THR A 455 -14.93 -3.91 -11.59
N ALA A 456 -14.74 -4.56 -10.45
CA ALA A 456 -13.77 -5.64 -10.32
C ALA A 456 -14.31 -6.82 -9.51
N LEU A 457 -13.80 -8.01 -9.84
CA LEU A 457 -13.91 -9.18 -8.98
C LEU A 457 -12.90 -9.06 -7.84
N TRP A 458 -13.40 -9.03 -6.62
CA TRP A 458 -12.60 -9.05 -5.39
C TRP A 458 -12.62 -10.44 -4.80
N LYS A 459 -11.47 -11.09 -4.77
CA LYS A 459 -11.26 -12.35 -4.06
C LYS A 459 -10.52 -12.06 -2.78
N VAL A 460 -11.23 -12.07 -1.67
CA VAL A 460 -10.73 -11.74 -0.32
C VAL A 460 -10.69 -13.00 0.51
N GLY A 461 -9.51 -13.60 0.62
CA GLY A 461 -9.37 -14.96 1.16
C GLY A 461 -10.15 -15.97 0.32
N GLN A 462 -11.18 -16.57 0.92
CA GLN A 462 -12.05 -17.56 0.26
C GLN A 462 -13.36 -16.96 -0.28
N ARG A 463 -13.62 -15.69 -0.03
CA ARG A 463 -14.86 -15.01 -0.44
C ARG A 463 -14.64 -14.21 -1.70
N SER A 464 -15.66 -14.17 -2.57
CA SER A 464 -15.63 -13.41 -3.81
C SER A 464 -16.79 -12.42 -3.87
N PHE A 465 -16.49 -11.21 -4.34
CA PHE A 465 -17.43 -10.11 -4.49
C PHE A 465 -17.24 -9.48 -5.87
N VAL A 466 -18.30 -8.99 -6.48
CA VAL A 466 -18.21 -8.15 -7.67
C VAL A 466 -18.56 -6.72 -7.26
N VAL A 467 -17.55 -5.88 -7.18
CA VAL A 467 -17.67 -4.54 -6.60
C VAL A 467 -17.66 -3.47 -7.66
N ASP A 468 -18.73 -2.68 -7.71
CA ASP A 468 -18.78 -1.44 -8.46
C ASP A 468 -18.13 -0.34 -7.60
N HIS A 469 -16.94 0.12 -8.01
CA HIS A 469 -16.23 1.14 -7.26
C HIS A 469 -16.93 2.48 -7.36
N THR A 470 -17.20 3.09 -6.22
CA THR A 470 -18.01 4.30 -6.16
C THR A 470 -17.16 5.51 -5.78
N VAL A 471 -17.15 6.50 -6.65
CA VAL A 471 -16.58 7.83 -6.40
C VAL A 471 -17.59 8.87 -6.87
N LEU A 472 -17.83 9.89 -6.06
CA LEU A 472 -18.72 10.99 -6.42
C LEU A 472 -18.08 11.84 -7.53
N ARG A 473 -18.74 11.93 -8.69
CA ARG A 473 -18.21 12.61 -9.88
C ARG A 473 -17.89 14.09 -9.68
N ASP A 474 -18.62 14.77 -8.83
CA ASP A 474 -18.44 16.20 -8.53
C ASP A 474 -17.68 16.40 -7.20
N GLY A 475 -17.07 15.35 -6.66
CA GLY A 475 -16.34 15.38 -5.40
C GLY A 475 -14.85 15.63 -5.62
N TYR A 476 -14.20 16.19 -4.59
CA TYR A 476 -12.76 16.43 -4.57
C TYR A 476 -11.92 15.17 -4.89
N GLU A 477 -12.37 14.01 -4.44
CA GLU A 477 -11.73 12.73 -4.73
C GLU A 477 -11.73 12.42 -6.24
N TRP A 478 -12.81 12.79 -6.96
CA TRP A 478 -12.93 12.56 -8.39
C TRP A 478 -11.83 13.27 -9.18
N ASP A 479 -11.53 14.52 -8.84
CA ASP A 479 -10.49 15.30 -9.51
C ASP A 479 -9.09 14.71 -9.32
N LEU A 480 -8.85 14.07 -8.18
CA LEU A 480 -7.56 13.45 -7.84
C LEU A 480 -7.35 12.08 -8.50
N ILE A 481 -8.43 11.33 -8.74
CA ILE A 481 -8.33 10.00 -9.34
C ILE A 481 -8.27 10.03 -10.87
N GLN A 482 -8.72 11.11 -11.50
CA GLN A 482 -8.67 11.26 -12.95
C GLN A 482 -7.24 11.51 -13.42
N THR A 483 -6.62 10.48 -13.98
CA THR A 483 -5.27 10.55 -14.58
C THR A 483 -5.28 10.25 -16.07
N ASP A 484 -6.45 10.12 -16.68
CA ASP A 484 -6.54 9.79 -18.09
C ASP A 484 -6.07 10.98 -18.94
N SER A 485 -4.95 10.79 -19.63
CA SER A 485 -4.34 11.77 -20.55
C SER A 485 -5.27 12.19 -21.71
N ARG A 486 -6.38 11.48 -21.93
CA ARG A 486 -7.41 11.86 -22.91
C ARG A 486 -8.21 13.10 -22.50
N MET A 487 -8.22 13.44 -21.21
CA MET A 487 -8.92 14.61 -20.67
C MET A 487 -8.01 15.81 -20.49
N GLY A 488 -6.73 15.67 -20.71
CA GLY A 488 -5.77 16.67 -20.27
C GLY A 488 -4.97 17.33 -21.34
N THR A 489 -5.47 18.36 -21.93
CA THR A 489 -4.69 19.58 -22.16
C THR A 489 -4.57 20.40 -20.86
N ARG A 490 -4.36 19.82 -19.71
CA ARG A 490 -3.69 20.52 -18.63
C ARG A 490 -2.20 20.47 -18.93
N LYS A 491 -1.72 21.48 -19.68
CA LYS A 491 -0.33 21.88 -19.66
C LYS A 491 0.10 21.85 -18.20
N TYR A 492 1.24 21.22 -17.93
CA TYR A 492 1.95 21.37 -16.67
C TYR A 492 2.15 22.88 -16.45
N GLU A 493 1.25 23.51 -15.74
CA GLU A 493 1.57 24.75 -15.11
C GLU A 493 2.71 24.42 -14.17
N THR A 494 3.86 24.93 -14.50
CA THR A 494 4.98 25.05 -13.59
C THR A 494 4.37 25.74 -12.37
N VAL A 495 4.08 24.95 -11.32
CA VAL A 495 3.70 25.52 -10.03
C VAL A 495 4.94 26.28 -9.61
N GLN A 496 4.89 27.59 -9.80
CA GLN A 496 5.83 28.48 -9.15
C GLN A 496 5.74 28.13 -7.66
N GLU A 497 6.88 27.84 -7.07
CA GLU A 497 6.97 27.77 -5.62
C GLU A 497 6.24 29.01 -5.07
N PRO A 498 5.41 28.83 -4.03
CA PRO A 498 4.74 29.98 -3.44
C PRO A 498 5.84 31.00 -3.12
N THR A 499 5.80 32.12 -3.80
CA THR A 499 6.71 33.23 -3.50
C THR A 499 6.54 33.55 -2.03
N ASP A 500 7.62 33.93 -1.35
CA ASP A 500 7.64 34.28 0.09
C ASP A 500 6.48 35.22 0.51
N ALA A 501 5.93 35.99 -0.43
CA ALA A 501 4.74 36.80 -0.28
C ALA A 501 3.45 36.00 0.05
N MET A 502 3.23 34.81 -0.53
CA MET A 502 2.05 33.99 -0.22
C MET A 502 2.20 33.25 1.12
N ALA A 503 3.43 32.95 1.52
CA ALA A 503 3.70 32.38 2.84
C ALA A 503 3.49 33.42 3.95
N GLU A 504 3.68 34.68 3.65
CA GLU A 504 3.47 35.78 4.59
C GLU A 504 1.98 36.16 4.74
N GLU A 505 1.19 36.04 3.68
CA GLU A 505 -0.25 36.29 3.70
C GLU A 505 -1.01 35.22 4.53
N VAL A 506 -0.57 33.97 4.51
CA VAL A 506 -1.13 32.92 5.37
C VAL A 506 -0.75 33.10 6.86
N ARG A 507 0.40 33.74 7.15
CA ARG A 507 0.83 34.07 8.52
C ARG A 507 0.12 35.30 9.08
N GLN A 508 -0.43 36.16 8.23
CA GLN A 508 -1.09 37.41 8.64
C GLN A 508 -2.62 37.32 8.71
N SER A 509 -3.23 36.18 8.37
CA SER A 509 -4.66 35.96 8.58
C SER A 509 -4.93 35.89 10.09
N PRO A 510 -5.65 36.84 10.69
CA PRO A 510 -5.95 36.81 12.11
C PRO A 510 -6.86 35.62 12.42
N VAL A 511 -6.42 34.77 13.32
CA VAL A 511 -7.29 33.78 13.98
C VAL A 511 -8.23 34.58 14.87
N GLU A 512 -9.49 34.70 14.47
CA GLU A 512 -10.53 35.24 15.34
C GLU A 512 -10.66 34.36 16.58
N PRO A 513 -10.55 34.90 17.79
CA PRO A 513 -10.78 34.13 18.99
C PRO A 513 -12.30 33.86 19.11
N SER A 514 -12.66 32.57 19.23
CA SER A 514 -14.01 32.17 19.58
C SER A 514 -14.39 32.77 20.92
N GLU A 515 -15.33 33.72 20.92
CA GLU A 515 -15.96 34.23 22.12
C GLU A 515 -16.64 33.09 22.90
N SER A 516 -16.06 32.75 24.05
CA SER A 516 -16.74 31.96 25.05
C SER A 516 -17.69 32.88 25.83
N ASP A 517 -18.97 32.82 25.53
CA ASP A 517 -20.03 33.41 26.36
C ASP A 517 -20.02 32.74 27.74
N GLY A 518 -19.54 33.50 28.72
CA GLY A 518 -19.87 33.32 30.11
C GLY A 518 -21.10 34.15 30.45
N ALA A 519 -22.13 33.50 30.88
CA ALA A 519 -23.23 34.16 31.61
C ALA A 519 -23.83 33.22 32.64
N ALA A 520 -23.68 33.63 33.90
CA ALA A 520 -24.52 33.44 35.10
C ALA A 520 -25.04 32.04 35.44
#